data_8696c3c3b5e067e6d462882022034798
#
_entry.id   8696c3c3b5e067e6d462882022034798
#
_cell.length_a   1.000
_cell.length_b   1.000
_cell.length_c   1.000
_cell.angle_alpha   90.00
_cell.angle_beta   90.00
_cell.angle_gamma   90.00
#
_symmetry.space_group_name_H-M   'P 1'
#
loop_
_entity.id
_entity.type
_entity.pdbx_description
1 polymer ?
#
loop_
_entity_poly.entity_id
_entity_poly.type
_entity_poly.pdbx_seq_one_letter_code
_entity_poly.pdbx_strand_id
1 'polypeptide(L)'
;DTILYAAAFDANGGFFEPLFDHQDAIISDSLNHASIIDGVRLCKAQRFRFKHNDMNDLELQLKNSGDCRNRIIVTDGVFSMDGTIAQLDKICELAKKYDALVMSDECHSTGFIGQSGKGVHEELNVIEEVDVITGTLGKALGGASGGFTSGPKEIIEILRQKSRPYLFSNTLAPAIVGASLGVLEILETDNSFLKQLNNNTSLFRTGMEKLGFDIK
;
A
#
# COMPACT_ATOMS: atom_id res chain seq x y z
N ASP A 1 -2.35 10.29 -10.66
CA ASP A 1 -1.68 9.56 -11.74
C ASP A 1 -1.18 8.20 -11.28
N THR A 2 -0.78 7.33 -12.25
CA THR A 2 -0.31 5.97 -11.96
C THR A 2 0.89 5.61 -12.85
N ILE A 3 1.84 4.86 -12.28
CA ILE A 3 2.97 4.25 -12.98
C ILE A 3 2.95 2.73 -12.77
N LEU A 4 3.19 1.96 -13.83
CA LEU A 4 3.23 0.50 -13.80
C LEU A 4 4.65 -0.03 -13.67
N TYR A 5 4.79 -1.14 -12.95
CA TYR A 5 6.02 -1.91 -12.78
C TYR A 5 5.79 -3.38 -13.11
N ALA A 6 6.87 -4.12 -13.34
CA ALA A 6 6.79 -5.56 -13.59
C ALA A 6 6.25 -6.34 -12.38
N ALA A 7 6.47 -5.84 -11.18
CA ALA A 7 5.97 -6.40 -9.92
C ALA A 7 5.74 -5.31 -8.87
N ALA A 8 4.90 -5.59 -7.86
CA ALA A 8 4.73 -4.69 -6.70
C ALA A 8 6.02 -4.56 -5.87
N PHE A 9 6.88 -5.58 -5.88
CA PHE A 9 8.19 -5.49 -5.25
C PHE A 9 9.03 -4.36 -5.87
N ASP A 10 8.98 -4.21 -7.21
CA ASP A 10 9.65 -3.15 -7.95
C ASP A 10 9.01 -1.77 -7.66
N ALA A 11 7.68 -1.73 -7.53
CA ALA A 11 6.97 -0.50 -7.19
C ALA A 11 7.42 0.04 -5.83
N ASN A 12 7.43 -0.79 -4.80
CA ASN A 12 7.91 -0.43 -3.46
C ASN A 12 9.41 -0.15 -3.43
N GLY A 13 10.21 -1.01 -4.06
CA GLY A 13 11.67 -0.87 -4.11
C GLY A 13 12.14 0.37 -4.85
N GLY A 14 11.38 0.81 -5.85
CA GLY A 14 11.70 1.96 -6.69
C GLY A 14 11.11 3.29 -6.24
N PHE A 15 10.39 3.32 -5.11
CA PHE A 15 9.67 4.51 -4.65
C PHE A 15 10.54 5.48 -3.86
N PHE A 16 11.31 5.00 -2.90
CA PHE A 16 11.92 5.86 -1.88
C PHE A 16 13.17 6.61 -2.36
N GLU A 17 14.09 5.93 -3.03
CA GLU A 17 15.36 6.51 -3.47
C GLU A 17 15.20 7.74 -4.39
N PRO A 18 14.24 7.78 -5.34
CA PRO A 18 14.01 8.95 -6.18
C PRO A 18 13.48 10.19 -5.48
N LEU A 19 12.77 10.01 -4.36
CA LEU A 19 11.94 11.04 -3.71
C LEU A 19 12.56 11.60 -2.43
N PHE A 20 13.33 10.79 -1.69
CA PHE A 20 13.80 11.14 -0.35
C PHE A 20 15.31 11.04 -0.24
N ASP A 21 15.92 11.92 0.55
CA ASP A 21 17.35 11.95 0.81
C ASP A 21 17.66 12.03 2.33
N HIS A 22 18.93 12.27 2.68
CA HIS A 22 19.41 12.30 4.07
C HIS A 22 18.76 13.38 4.96
N GLN A 23 18.05 14.33 4.39
CA GLN A 23 17.34 15.39 5.12
C GLN A 23 15.89 14.98 5.45
N ASP A 24 15.40 13.90 4.87
CA ASP A 24 14.02 13.42 5.00
C ASP A 24 13.92 12.22 5.95
N ALA A 25 12.71 11.95 6.43
CA ALA A 25 12.40 10.83 7.30
C ALA A 25 11.40 9.85 6.67
N ILE A 26 11.68 8.57 6.80
CA ILE A 26 10.74 7.48 6.48
C ILE A 26 10.38 6.80 7.79
N ILE A 27 9.09 6.84 8.16
CA ILE A 27 8.53 6.25 9.39
C ILE A 27 7.74 5.01 8.98
N SER A 28 8.29 3.82 9.24
CA SER A 28 7.80 2.54 8.73
C SER A 28 7.22 1.66 9.83
N ASP A 29 6.06 1.03 9.59
CA ASP A 29 5.56 -0.04 10.47
C ASP A 29 6.55 -1.20 10.55
N SER A 30 6.68 -1.79 11.71
CA SER A 30 7.65 -2.85 11.99
C SER A 30 7.37 -4.17 11.27
N LEU A 31 6.15 -4.41 10.83
CA LEU A 31 5.73 -5.61 10.10
C LEU A 31 5.53 -5.40 8.60
N ASN A 32 5.88 -4.23 8.07
CA ASN A 32 5.79 -3.97 6.64
C ASN A 32 6.47 -5.05 5.79
N HIS A 33 5.91 -5.26 4.60
CA HIS A 33 6.42 -6.23 3.64
C HIS A 33 7.90 -6.01 3.28
N ALA A 34 8.60 -7.10 2.96
CA ALA A 34 10.03 -7.08 2.63
C ALA A 34 10.41 -6.07 1.53
N SER A 35 9.54 -5.86 0.53
CA SER A 35 9.78 -4.89 -0.55
C SER A 35 9.85 -3.45 -0.05
N ILE A 36 9.02 -3.08 0.93
CA ILE A 36 9.08 -1.78 1.60
C ILE A 36 10.38 -1.67 2.39
N ILE A 37 10.68 -2.69 3.20
CA ILE A 37 11.92 -2.73 4.01
C ILE A 37 13.15 -2.56 3.13
N ASP A 38 13.22 -3.26 2.01
CA ASP A 38 14.37 -3.19 1.10
C ASP A 38 14.41 -1.85 0.34
N GLY A 39 13.29 -1.32 -0.10
CA GLY A 39 13.20 0.01 -0.69
C GLY A 39 13.68 1.11 0.27
N VAL A 40 13.25 1.05 1.52
CA VAL A 40 13.72 1.96 2.59
C VAL A 40 15.21 1.80 2.85
N ARG A 41 15.75 0.58 2.80
CA ARG A 41 17.20 0.32 2.97
C ARG A 41 18.06 0.90 1.85
N LEU A 42 17.56 0.94 0.63
CA LEU A 42 18.25 1.53 -0.53
C LEU A 42 18.25 3.06 -0.49
N CYS A 43 17.29 3.67 0.19
CA CYS A 43 17.18 5.11 0.33
C CYS A 43 18.16 5.66 1.38
N LYS A 44 18.61 6.91 1.20
CA LYS A 44 19.50 7.62 2.12
C LYS A 44 18.75 8.37 3.23
N ALA A 45 17.42 8.40 3.22
CA ALA A 45 16.60 9.05 4.24
C ALA A 45 16.83 8.47 5.64
N GLN A 46 16.59 9.27 6.65
CA GLN A 46 16.59 8.82 8.04
C GLN A 46 15.44 7.83 8.26
N ARG A 47 15.73 6.74 8.98
CA ARG A 47 14.79 5.62 9.14
C ARG A 47 14.29 5.57 10.55
N PHE A 48 12.98 5.68 10.70
CA PHE A 48 12.26 5.53 11.95
C PHE A 48 11.34 4.31 11.82
N ARG A 49 11.23 3.53 12.86
CA ARG A 49 10.40 2.32 12.85
C ARG A 49 9.48 2.36 14.06
N PHE A 50 8.19 2.21 13.84
CA PHE A 50 7.22 2.12 14.93
C PHE A 50 6.71 0.68 15.08
N LYS A 51 6.28 0.35 16.29
CA LYS A 51 5.70 -0.97 16.61
C LYS A 51 4.39 -1.15 15.84
N HIS A 52 4.17 -2.37 15.38
CA HIS A 52 3.00 -2.71 14.57
C HIS A 52 1.69 -2.19 15.17
N ASN A 53 0.98 -1.39 14.38
CA ASN A 53 -0.31 -0.78 14.75
C ASN A 53 -0.32 0.00 16.09
N ASP A 54 0.84 0.43 16.60
CA ASP A 54 0.96 1.23 17.83
C ASP A 54 1.03 2.72 17.49
N MET A 55 -0.11 3.40 17.59
CA MET A 55 -0.23 4.84 17.28
C MET A 55 0.54 5.73 18.25
N ASN A 56 0.75 5.30 19.50
CA ASN A 56 1.55 6.04 20.47
C ASN A 56 3.04 6.00 20.07
N ASP A 57 3.52 4.83 19.64
CA ASP A 57 4.90 4.71 19.15
C ASP A 57 5.07 5.43 17.81
N LEU A 58 4.07 5.38 16.91
CA LEU A 58 4.08 6.18 15.67
C LEU A 58 4.22 7.68 15.99
N GLU A 59 3.41 8.20 16.92
CA GLU A 59 3.52 9.61 17.32
C GLU A 59 4.89 9.94 17.92
N LEU A 60 5.47 9.03 18.71
CA LEU A 60 6.82 9.19 19.23
C LEU A 60 7.86 9.30 18.10
N GLN A 61 7.77 8.42 17.08
CA GLN A 61 8.72 8.46 15.94
C GLN A 61 8.54 9.74 15.10
N LEU A 62 7.31 10.21 14.92
CA LEU A 62 7.03 11.49 14.27
C LEU A 62 7.66 12.67 15.03
N LYS A 63 7.59 12.69 16.36
CA LYS A 63 8.28 13.69 17.20
C LYS A 63 9.79 13.59 17.05
N ASN A 64 10.34 12.38 17.05
CA ASN A 64 11.78 12.14 16.91
C ASN A 64 12.32 12.57 15.52
N SER A 65 11.48 12.61 14.51
CA SER A 65 11.82 13.06 13.15
C SER A 65 11.60 14.58 12.94
N GLY A 66 11.39 15.33 14.02
CA GLY A 66 11.01 16.76 13.96
C GLY A 66 11.95 17.66 13.17
N ASP A 67 13.24 17.35 13.15
CA ASP A 67 14.27 18.12 12.44
C ASP A 67 14.40 17.78 10.94
N CYS A 68 13.67 16.74 10.47
CA CYS A 68 13.71 16.34 9.06
C CYS A 68 12.88 17.29 8.20
N ARG A 69 13.35 17.51 6.95
CA ARG A 69 12.71 18.39 5.96
C ARG A 69 11.31 17.90 5.60
N ASN A 70 11.20 16.63 5.17
CA ASN A 70 9.94 15.98 4.85
C ASN A 70 9.82 14.67 5.64
N ARG A 71 8.58 14.20 5.82
CA ARG A 71 8.26 12.93 6.49
C ARG A 71 7.30 12.14 5.63
N ILE A 72 7.48 10.82 5.61
CA ILE A 72 6.49 9.91 5.06
C ILE A 72 6.26 8.75 6.03
N ILE A 73 5.00 8.47 6.31
CA ILE A 73 4.56 7.28 7.05
C ILE A 73 4.26 6.19 6.03
N VAL A 74 4.79 5.00 6.25
CA VAL A 74 4.63 3.87 5.32
C VAL A 74 4.10 2.65 6.04
N THR A 75 3.03 2.07 5.51
CA THR A 75 2.38 0.88 6.07
C THR A 75 1.83 -0.03 4.97
N ASP A 76 1.77 -1.35 5.23
CA ASP A 76 0.83 -2.22 4.51
C ASP A 76 -0.60 -1.84 4.92
N GLY A 77 -1.55 -1.85 4.01
CA GLY A 77 -2.97 -1.71 4.33
C GLY A 77 -3.50 -2.97 5.04
N VAL A 78 -3.17 -4.14 4.49
CA VAL A 78 -3.41 -5.45 5.12
C VAL A 78 -2.09 -6.20 5.23
N PHE A 79 -1.73 -6.60 6.43
CA PHE A 79 -0.51 -7.37 6.72
C PHE A 79 -0.72 -8.85 6.44
N SER A 80 -0.12 -9.37 5.37
CA SER A 80 -0.41 -10.68 4.81
C SER A 80 -0.18 -11.86 5.74
N MET A 81 0.83 -11.78 6.61
CA MET A 81 1.21 -12.89 7.50
C MET A 81 0.35 -12.97 8.75
N ASP A 82 -0.16 -11.83 9.21
CA ASP A 82 -0.91 -11.70 10.47
C ASP A 82 -2.41 -11.49 10.25
N GLY A 83 -2.81 -11.08 9.04
CA GLY A 83 -4.19 -10.75 8.71
C GLY A 83 -4.72 -9.47 9.36
N THR A 84 -3.84 -8.68 9.96
CA THR A 84 -4.20 -7.40 10.59
C THR A 84 -4.37 -6.30 9.56
N ILE A 85 -5.25 -5.35 9.86
CA ILE A 85 -5.51 -4.16 9.04
C ILE A 85 -4.85 -2.95 9.71
N ALA A 86 -4.21 -2.10 8.91
CA ALA A 86 -3.65 -0.84 9.39
C ALA A 86 -4.76 0.11 9.88
N GLN A 87 -4.47 0.86 10.96
CA GLN A 87 -5.35 1.92 11.44
C GLN A 87 -5.13 3.20 10.61
N LEU A 88 -5.42 3.14 9.27
CA LEU A 88 -5.13 4.23 8.34
C LEU A 88 -5.82 5.55 8.73
N ASP A 89 -7.01 5.49 9.31
CA ASP A 89 -7.72 6.63 9.85
C ASP A 89 -6.86 7.41 10.88
N LYS A 90 -6.33 6.70 11.86
CA LYS A 90 -5.46 7.28 12.90
C LYS A 90 -4.08 7.66 12.37
N ILE A 91 -3.56 6.91 11.40
CA ILE A 91 -2.30 7.24 10.73
C ILE A 91 -2.45 8.58 10.00
N CYS A 92 -3.54 8.77 9.25
CA CYS A 92 -3.83 10.02 8.55
C CYS A 92 -4.03 11.20 9.52
N GLU A 93 -4.71 10.99 10.66
CA GLU A 93 -4.83 12.01 11.71
C GLU A 93 -3.45 12.47 12.22
N LEU A 94 -2.54 11.52 12.50
CA LEU A 94 -1.18 11.82 12.92
C LEU A 94 -0.36 12.44 11.81
N ALA A 95 -0.48 11.96 10.58
CA ALA A 95 0.19 12.53 9.42
C ALA A 95 -0.15 14.01 9.24
N LYS A 96 -1.43 14.36 9.32
CA LYS A 96 -1.92 15.74 9.24
C LYS A 96 -1.39 16.61 10.39
N LYS A 97 -1.32 16.06 11.61
CA LYS A 97 -0.79 16.75 12.79
C LYS A 97 0.70 17.09 12.68
N TYR A 98 1.47 16.22 12.04
CA TYR A 98 2.94 16.32 11.95
C TYR A 98 3.47 16.67 10.56
N ASP A 99 2.59 17.10 9.64
CA ASP A 99 2.92 17.44 8.26
C ASP A 99 3.74 16.33 7.58
N ALA A 100 3.17 15.13 7.54
CA ALA A 100 3.75 13.96 6.95
C ALA A 100 2.87 13.43 5.81
N LEU A 101 3.50 12.87 4.77
CA LEU A 101 2.83 12.10 3.72
C LEU A 101 2.45 10.71 4.24
N VAL A 102 1.44 10.10 3.64
CA VAL A 102 1.01 8.71 3.93
C VAL A 102 1.12 7.87 2.66
N MET A 103 1.83 6.75 2.76
CA MET A 103 1.87 5.70 1.74
C MET A 103 1.28 4.41 2.31
N SER A 104 0.32 3.84 1.59
CA SER A 104 -0.28 2.53 1.89
C SER A 104 0.03 1.52 0.79
N ASP A 105 0.55 0.35 1.17
CA ASP A 105 0.65 -0.80 0.27
C ASP A 105 -0.66 -1.59 0.33
N GLU A 106 -1.44 -1.52 -0.75
CA GLU A 106 -2.74 -2.15 -0.87
C GLU A 106 -2.68 -3.50 -1.61
N CYS A 107 -1.51 -4.16 -1.66
CA CYS A 107 -1.34 -5.44 -2.35
C CYS A 107 -2.25 -6.57 -1.84
N HIS A 108 -2.69 -6.50 -0.58
CA HIS A 108 -3.56 -7.48 0.06
C HIS A 108 -4.97 -6.93 0.33
N SER A 109 -5.39 -5.89 -0.37
CA SER A 109 -6.71 -5.25 -0.19
C SER A 109 -7.35 -4.80 -1.52
N THR A 110 -6.54 -4.36 -2.49
CA THR A 110 -7.05 -3.94 -3.82
C THR A 110 -7.80 -5.06 -4.50
N GLY A 111 -9.03 -4.77 -4.91
CA GLY A 111 -9.95 -5.66 -5.60
C GLY A 111 -11.02 -6.28 -4.69
N PHE A 112 -10.90 -6.18 -3.35
CA PHE A 112 -11.86 -6.86 -2.47
C PHE A 112 -12.12 -6.23 -1.09
N ILE A 113 -11.27 -5.33 -0.59
CA ILE A 113 -11.54 -4.56 0.63
C ILE A 113 -12.18 -3.22 0.24
N GLY A 114 -13.15 -2.76 1.03
CA GLY A 114 -13.93 -1.57 0.78
C GLY A 114 -15.19 -1.84 -0.04
N GLN A 115 -16.06 -0.85 -0.11
CA GLN A 115 -17.38 -0.97 -0.77
C GLN A 115 -17.27 -1.25 -2.27
N SER A 116 -16.26 -0.70 -2.93
CA SER A 116 -15.99 -0.89 -4.36
C SER A 116 -14.67 -1.65 -4.62
N GLY A 117 -14.02 -2.16 -3.58
CA GLY A 117 -12.77 -2.92 -3.69
C GLY A 117 -11.54 -2.07 -3.92
N LYS A 118 -11.56 -0.79 -3.54
CA LYS A 118 -10.39 0.09 -3.71
C LYS A 118 -9.28 -0.17 -2.69
N GLY A 119 -9.62 -0.74 -1.53
CA GLY A 119 -8.65 -1.07 -0.49
C GLY A 119 -9.01 -0.52 0.89
N VAL A 120 -8.05 -0.59 1.82
CA VAL A 120 -8.25 -0.19 3.23
C VAL A 120 -8.56 1.31 3.36
N HIS A 121 -7.98 2.15 2.51
CA HIS A 121 -8.26 3.59 2.49
C HIS A 121 -9.73 3.92 2.12
N GLU A 122 -10.39 3.07 1.31
CA GLU A 122 -11.83 3.17 1.08
C GLU A 122 -12.63 2.67 2.28
N GLU A 123 -12.26 1.52 2.83
CA GLU A 123 -12.94 0.89 3.97
C GLU A 123 -13.00 1.82 5.19
N LEU A 124 -11.92 2.57 5.43
CA LEU A 124 -11.80 3.50 6.54
C LEU A 124 -12.17 4.95 6.19
N ASN A 125 -12.67 5.20 4.96
CA ASN A 125 -13.11 6.52 4.47
C ASN A 125 -12.01 7.61 4.51
N VAL A 126 -10.77 7.24 4.19
CA VAL A 126 -9.59 8.13 4.15
C VAL A 126 -8.95 8.22 2.77
N ILE A 127 -9.72 8.01 1.71
CA ILE A 127 -9.23 8.00 0.30
C ILE A 127 -8.44 9.27 -0.01
N GLU A 128 -8.96 10.43 0.38
CA GLU A 128 -8.36 11.74 0.07
C GLU A 128 -7.19 12.10 1.01
N GLU A 129 -6.94 11.27 2.03
CA GLU A 129 -5.91 11.53 3.04
C GLU A 129 -4.67 10.65 2.86
N VAL A 130 -4.74 9.63 2.01
CA VAL A 130 -3.60 8.78 1.63
C VAL A 130 -2.98 9.34 0.36
N ASP A 131 -1.73 9.79 0.45
CA ASP A 131 -1.04 10.47 -0.66
C ASP A 131 -0.59 9.49 -1.74
N VAL A 132 -0.14 8.30 -1.35
CA VAL A 132 0.43 7.31 -2.27
C VAL A 132 -0.10 5.92 -1.95
N ILE A 133 -0.49 5.23 -3.00
CA ILE A 133 -0.90 3.83 -2.94
C ILE A 133 0.05 3.01 -3.82
N THR A 134 0.55 1.90 -3.30
CA THR A 134 1.13 0.84 -4.11
C THR A 134 0.24 -0.38 -4.10
N GLY A 135 0.29 -1.16 -5.17
CA GLY A 135 -0.57 -2.33 -5.29
C GLY A 135 -0.03 -3.33 -6.30
N THR A 136 -0.69 -4.47 -6.39
CA THR A 136 -0.32 -5.55 -7.30
C THR A 136 -1.47 -5.94 -8.21
N LEU A 137 -1.14 -6.25 -9.45
CA LEU A 137 -2.07 -6.87 -10.40
C LEU A 137 -2.04 -8.41 -10.31
N GLY A 138 -1.10 -8.97 -9.56
CA GLY A 138 -0.80 -10.40 -9.52
C GLY A 138 -1.47 -11.19 -8.37
N LYS A 139 -2.41 -10.59 -7.63
CA LYS A 139 -3.13 -11.24 -6.52
C LYS A 139 -4.64 -11.28 -6.79
N ALA A 140 -5.45 -10.55 -6.05
CA ALA A 140 -6.91 -10.57 -6.17
C ALA A 140 -7.40 -10.14 -7.57
N LEU A 141 -6.66 -9.28 -8.26
CA LEU A 141 -6.97 -8.86 -9.62
C LEU A 141 -6.64 -9.92 -10.69
N GLY A 142 -6.15 -11.09 -10.30
CA GLY A 142 -6.01 -12.28 -11.15
C GLY A 142 -4.91 -12.22 -12.21
N GLY A 143 -4.13 -11.16 -12.28
CA GLY A 143 -2.98 -11.05 -13.19
C GLY A 143 -1.82 -11.96 -12.81
N ALA A 144 -0.98 -12.32 -13.76
CA ALA A 144 0.19 -13.17 -13.51
C ALA A 144 1.34 -12.40 -12.84
N SER A 145 1.42 -11.10 -13.10
CA SER A 145 2.44 -10.19 -12.57
C SER A 145 1.93 -8.74 -12.65
N GLY A 146 2.77 -7.81 -12.27
CA GLY A 146 2.49 -6.39 -12.33
C GLY A 146 2.33 -5.77 -10.95
N GLY A 147 2.84 -4.56 -10.85
CA GLY A 147 2.66 -3.68 -9.72
C GLY A 147 2.39 -2.27 -10.20
N PHE A 148 1.92 -1.43 -9.32
CA PHE A 148 1.68 -0.03 -9.62
C PHE A 148 1.93 0.86 -8.41
N THR A 149 2.22 2.12 -8.69
CA THR A 149 2.19 3.21 -7.71
C THR A 149 1.25 4.28 -8.24
N SER A 150 0.29 4.69 -7.43
CA SER A 150 -0.66 5.78 -7.69
C SER A 150 -0.48 6.88 -6.67
N GLY A 151 -0.60 8.14 -7.12
CA GLY A 151 -0.46 9.30 -6.25
C GLY A 151 -0.44 10.62 -7.03
N PRO A 152 -0.01 11.73 -6.41
CA PRO A 152 0.12 13.02 -7.05
C PRO A 152 0.97 12.96 -8.32
N LYS A 153 0.57 13.74 -9.31
CA LYS A 153 1.23 13.77 -10.63
C LYS A 153 2.73 14.03 -10.52
N GLU A 154 3.13 14.92 -9.65
CA GLU A 154 4.52 15.32 -9.44
C GLU A 154 5.37 14.16 -8.93
N ILE A 155 4.84 13.34 -8.04
CA ILE A 155 5.50 12.12 -7.55
C ILE A 155 5.65 11.12 -8.69
N ILE A 156 4.58 10.86 -9.42
CA ILE A 156 4.58 9.89 -10.54
C ILE A 156 5.53 10.32 -11.66
N GLU A 157 5.60 11.60 -11.99
CA GLU A 157 6.56 12.13 -12.98
C GLU A 157 8.01 11.94 -12.53
N ILE A 158 8.33 12.18 -11.26
CA ILE A 158 9.67 11.91 -10.72
C ILE A 158 10.01 10.41 -10.79
N LEU A 159 9.08 9.54 -10.44
CA LEU A 159 9.28 8.09 -10.52
C LEU A 159 9.56 7.64 -11.97
N ARG A 160 8.82 8.18 -12.96
CA ARG A 160 9.06 7.89 -14.39
C ARG A 160 10.47 8.27 -14.84
N GLN A 161 11.08 9.28 -14.26
CA GLN A 161 12.40 9.79 -14.64
C GLN A 161 13.55 9.21 -13.80
N LYS A 162 13.29 8.71 -12.59
CA LYS A 162 14.34 8.35 -11.63
C LYS A 162 14.20 6.97 -10.99
N SER A 163 13.02 6.34 -11.05
CA SER A 163 12.82 5.02 -10.45
C SER A 163 13.60 3.95 -11.21
N ARG A 164 14.64 3.40 -10.58
CA ARG A 164 15.56 2.46 -11.23
C ARG A 164 14.88 1.18 -11.73
N PRO A 165 13.97 0.54 -10.97
CA PRO A 165 13.25 -0.64 -11.47
C PRO A 165 12.41 -0.32 -12.71
N TYR A 166 11.86 0.89 -12.82
CA TYR A 166 11.12 1.33 -13.99
C TYR A 166 12.02 1.57 -15.21
N LEU A 167 13.16 2.23 -14.99
CA LEU A 167 14.06 2.63 -16.09
C LEU A 167 14.94 1.49 -16.61
N PHE A 168 15.35 0.58 -15.73
CA PHE A 168 16.42 -0.40 -16.01
C PHE A 168 15.97 -1.86 -15.95
N SER A 169 14.66 -2.11 -15.77
CA SER A 169 14.07 -3.45 -15.83
C SER A 169 13.07 -3.55 -16.97
N ASN A 170 12.48 -4.73 -17.15
CA ASN A 170 11.50 -4.96 -18.22
C ASN A 170 10.15 -4.31 -17.87
N THR A 171 9.44 -3.88 -18.91
CA THR A 171 8.06 -3.41 -18.74
C THR A 171 7.11 -4.59 -18.50
N LEU A 172 5.94 -4.30 -17.93
CA LEU A 172 4.86 -5.27 -17.84
C LEU A 172 4.41 -5.70 -19.25
N ALA A 173 4.24 -7.01 -19.45
CA ALA A 173 3.86 -7.55 -20.76
C ALA A 173 2.49 -6.99 -21.21
N PRO A 174 2.34 -6.60 -22.51
CA PRO A 174 1.08 -6.03 -23.01
C PRO A 174 -0.16 -6.90 -22.80
N ALA A 175 -0.01 -8.22 -22.85
CA ALA A 175 -1.11 -9.15 -22.58
C ALA A 175 -1.63 -9.04 -21.13
N ILE A 176 -0.73 -8.83 -20.17
CA ILE A 176 -1.11 -8.64 -18.75
C ILE A 176 -1.76 -7.29 -18.56
N VAL A 177 -1.28 -6.24 -19.23
CA VAL A 177 -1.93 -4.92 -19.20
C VAL A 177 -3.34 -5.01 -19.75
N GLY A 178 -3.53 -5.67 -20.88
CA GLY A 178 -4.85 -5.88 -21.49
C GLY A 178 -5.82 -6.67 -20.56
N ALA A 179 -5.32 -7.74 -19.94
CA ALA A 179 -6.11 -8.50 -18.96
C ALA A 179 -6.49 -7.65 -17.74
N SER A 180 -5.56 -6.84 -17.25
CA SER A 180 -5.79 -5.96 -16.09
C SER A 180 -6.83 -4.88 -16.40
N LEU A 181 -6.81 -4.30 -17.60
CA LEU A 181 -7.85 -3.35 -18.02
C LEU A 181 -9.24 -4.01 -18.04
N GLY A 182 -9.34 -5.25 -18.57
CA GLY A 182 -10.60 -6.00 -18.53
C GLY A 182 -11.08 -6.32 -17.12
N VAL A 183 -10.18 -6.65 -16.19
CA VAL A 183 -10.53 -6.87 -14.78
C VAL A 183 -11.03 -5.58 -14.11
N LEU A 184 -10.37 -4.46 -14.35
CA LEU A 184 -10.80 -3.17 -13.81
C LEU A 184 -12.19 -2.77 -14.34
N GLU A 185 -12.46 -2.97 -15.65
CA GLU A 185 -13.77 -2.74 -16.24
C GLU A 185 -14.87 -3.61 -15.58
N ILE A 186 -14.56 -4.88 -15.31
CA ILE A 186 -15.50 -5.77 -14.59
C ILE A 186 -15.76 -5.24 -13.17
N LEU A 187 -14.74 -4.85 -12.43
CA LEU A 187 -14.90 -4.36 -11.06
C LEU A 187 -15.67 -3.02 -11.01
N GLU A 188 -15.52 -2.17 -12.02
CA GLU A 188 -16.27 -0.91 -12.11
C GLU A 188 -17.75 -1.11 -12.45
N THR A 189 -18.07 -2.17 -13.19
CA THR A 189 -19.43 -2.38 -13.74
C THR A 189 -20.22 -3.46 -13.01
N ASP A 190 -19.57 -4.39 -12.32
CA ASP A 190 -20.20 -5.55 -11.68
C ASP A 190 -19.69 -5.82 -10.25
N ASN A 191 -20.51 -5.52 -9.27
CA ASN A 191 -20.24 -5.78 -7.85
C ASN A 191 -20.58 -7.23 -7.41
N SER A 192 -21.01 -8.10 -8.31
CA SER A 192 -21.47 -9.46 -7.95
C SER A 192 -20.34 -10.31 -7.35
N PHE A 193 -19.13 -10.21 -7.90
CA PHE A 193 -17.94 -10.92 -7.41
C PHE A 193 -17.60 -10.52 -5.98
N LEU A 194 -17.59 -9.22 -5.69
CA LEU A 194 -17.30 -8.69 -4.36
C LEU A 194 -18.35 -9.13 -3.34
N LYS A 195 -19.64 -9.05 -3.71
CA LYS A 195 -20.74 -9.53 -2.86
C LYS A 195 -20.64 -11.03 -2.59
N GLN A 196 -20.31 -11.83 -3.61
CA GLN A 196 -20.13 -13.28 -3.46
C GLN A 196 -18.95 -13.60 -2.53
N LEU A 197 -17.82 -12.91 -2.69
CA LEU A 197 -16.66 -13.08 -1.82
C LEU A 197 -17.02 -12.75 -0.36
N ASN A 198 -17.70 -11.64 -0.11
CA ASN A 198 -18.12 -11.24 1.22
C ASN A 198 -19.08 -12.25 1.86
N ASN A 199 -20.03 -12.78 1.09
CA ASN A 199 -20.94 -13.83 1.56
C ASN A 199 -20.18 -15.12 1.92
N ASN A 200 -19.24 -15.55 1.05
CA ASN A 200 -18.43 -16.74 1.27
C ASN A 200 -17.51 -16.55 2.49
N THR A 201 -16.92 -15.38 2.65
CA THR A 201 -16.08 -15.02 3.81
C THR A 201 -16.89 -15.09 5.11
N SER A 202 -18.07 -14.50 5.13
CA SER A 202 -18.97 -14.53 6.29
C SER A 202 -19.39 -15.96 6.65
N LEU A 203 -19.75 -16.77 5.65
CA LEU A 203 -20.10 -18.17 5.84
C LEU A 203 -18.94 -18.98 6.41
N PHE A 204 -17.73 -18.81 5.85
CA PHE A 204 -16.52 -19.48 6.28
C PHE A 204 -16.16 -19.11 7.73
N ARG A 205 -16.08 -17.82 8.02
CA ARG A 205 -15.72 -17.31 9.36
C ARG A 205 -16.71 -17.80 10.42
N THR A 206 -18.00 -17.63 10.17
CA THR A 206 -19.06 -18.12 11.08
C THR A 206 -18.98 -19.64 11.29
N GLY A 207 -18.67 -20.40 10.24
CA GLY A 207 -18.49 -21.85 10.35
C GLY A 207 -17.30 -22.24 11.22
N MET A 208 -16.17 -21.56 11.03
CA MET A 208 -14.95 -21.80 11.80
C MET A 208 -15.12 -21.45 13.29
N GLU A 209 -15.74 -20.31 13.58
CA GLU A 209 -16.06 -19.87 14.96
C GLU A 209 -16.97 -20.90 15.67
N LYS A 210 -18.00 -21.41 14.99
CA LYS A 210 -18.88 -22.47 15.53
C LYS A 210 -18.14 -23.77 15.84
N LEU A 211 -17.06 -24.06 15.13
CA LEU A 211 -16.19 -25.22 15.36
C LEU A 211 -15.15 -24.96 16.47
N GLY A 212 -15.13 -23.76 17.06
CA GLY A 212 -14.23 -23.40 18.15
C GLY A 212 -12.84 -22.87 17.72
N PHE A 213 -12.67 -22.53 16.43
CA PHE A 213 -11.45 -21.88 15.98
C PHE A 213 -11.47 -20.39 16.34
N ASP A 214 -10.34 -19.90 16.86
CA ASP A 214 -10.10 -18.48 17.06
C ASP A 214 -9.51 -17.94 15.75
N ILE A 215 -10.31 -17.19 14.98
CA ILE A 215 -9.92 -16.58 13.72
C ILE A 215 -9.92 -15.06 13.82
N LYS A 216 -8.85 -14.44 13.37
CA LYS A 216 -8.70 -12.98 13.35
C LYS A 216 -9.33 -12.35 12.13
#